data_46e44c3f958764fc77d760a0ef8ce932
#
_entry.id   46e44c3f958764fc77d760a0ef8ce932
#
_cell.length_a   1.000
_cell.length_b   1.000
_cell.length_c   1.000
_cell.angle_alpha   90.00
_cell.angle_beta   90.00
_cell.angle_gamma   90.00
#
_symmetry.space_group_name_H-M   'P 1'
#
loop_
_entity.id
_entity.type
_entity.pdbx_description
1 polymer ?
#
loop_
_entity_poly.entity_id
_entity_poly.type
_entity_poly.pdbx_seq_one_letter_code
_entity_poly.pdbx_strand_id
1 'polypeptide(L)'
;MGRELYFECPYGADCKKIWEIVRTLSGWGEKQEKQLLDNFAVLKEKEFVTCQEAEERIQSLELETDIEKKLFKTLHMTEKTELPLWEGEHAFYYLAAIGIGLDTLGISNVKVNALGEGTKSLLQNGESSLIRKILEKSHLQAEFLSGERELLTLNCVAFLASFARTEKFSGAYSIKNSVCTGGINPVCGLILERNRDEAEEGEKYDTVQVLETNVDDCSGEQLGYANECLMKAGALDASCFPFYMKKHRPAYMLQVICTEKTKKALEDIIFRETTSIGLRRYEEKRRILPRSFEEICLKDGHKVKIKICEHHGQNYYYPEYETVKQVCIETGRPYRSVYDEAAALAGGFR
;
A
#
# COMPACT_ATOMS: atom_id res chain seq x y z
N MET A 1 2.45 11.13 -12.76
CA MET A 1 2.11 11.59 -11.38
C MET A 1 0.68 11.17 -11.10
N GLY A 2 0.43 10.26 -10.16
CA GLY A 2 -0.91 9.77 -9.88
C GLY A 2 -1.63 10.70 -8.91
N ARG A 3 -2.74 11.29 -9.36
CA ARG A 3 -3.70 11.92 -8.47
C ARG A 3 -4.45 10.83 -7.72
N GLU A 4 -4.71 11.05 -6.44
CA GLU A 4 -5.45 10.15 -5.58
C GLU A 4 -6.69 10.88 -5.06
N LEU A 5 -7.83 10.20 -5.03
CA LEU A 5 -9.05 10.69 -4.39
C LEU A 5 -9.15 10.07 -3.01
N TYR A 6 -9.33 10.90 -2.00
CA TYR A 6 -9.52 10.50 -0.62
C TYR A 6 -10.85 11.03 -0.11
N PHE A 7 -11.62 10.14 0.53
CA PHE A 7 -12.82 10.52 1.26
C PHE A 7 -12.59 10.42 2.77
N GLU A 8 -13.08 11.41 3.48
CA GLU A 8 -13.14 11.42 4.94
C GLU A 8 -14.60 11.32 5.39
N CYS A 9 -14.94 10.19 6.01
CA CYS A 9 -16.31 9.81 6.38
C CYS A 9 -16.41 9.48 7.89
N PRO A 10 -16.06 10.40 8.80
CA PRO A 10 -15.96 10.11 10.23
C PRO A 10 -17.32 9.84 10.89
N TYR A 11 -18.40 10.26 10.26
CA TYR A 11 -19.77 10.13 10.75
C TYR A 11 -20.69 9.42 9.76
N GLY A 12 -20.16 8.44 9.04
CA GLY A 12 -20.88 7.71 8.01
C GLY A 12 -20.86 8.40 6.64
N ALA A 13 -21.50 7.74 5.67
CA ALA A 13 -21.62 8.24 4.29
C ALA A 13 -22.80 7.62 3.56
N ASP A 14 -23.27 8.34 2.57
CA ASP A 14 -24.26 7.88 1.58
C ASP A 14 -23.82 8.21 0.15
N CYS A 15 -24.40 7.54 -0.85
CA CYS A 15 -24.03 7.73 -2.25
C CYS A 15 -24.34 9.14 -2.76
N LYS A 16 -25.35 9.82 -2.23
CA LYS A 16 -25.68 11.19 -2.63
C LYS A 16 -24.56 12.16 -2.25
N LYS A 17 -24.05 12.07 -1.02
CA LYS A 17 -22.93 12.91 -0.56
C LYS A 17 -21.65 12.61 -1.35
N ILE A 18 -21.35 11.34 -1.59
CA ILE A 18 -20.20 10.95 -2.42
C ILE A 18 -20.33 11.53 -3.83
N TRP A 19 -21.53 11.44 -4.42
CA TRP A 19 -21.81 12.03 -5.74
C TRP A 19 -21.64 13.56 -5.76
N GLU A 20 -22.18 14.29 -4.78
CA GLU A 20 -22.03 15.74 -4.68
C GLU A 20 -20.54 16.17 -4.66
N ILE A 21 -19.72 15.41 -3.94
CA ILE A 21 -18.27 15.63 -3.90
C ILE A 21 -17.63 15.34 -5.24
N VAL A 22 -17.86 14.16 -5.80
CA VAL A 22 -17.28 13.73 -7.08
C VAL A 22 -17.71 14.67 -8.22
N ARG A 23 -18.97 15.06 -8.25
CA ARG A 23 -19.51 16.06 -9.16
C ARG A 23 -18.71 17.35 -9.15
N THR A 24 -18.48 17.89 -7.95
CA THR A 24 -17.77 19.17 -7.80
C THR A 24 -16.29 19.05 -8.13
N LEU A 25 -15.64 17.97 -7.68
CA LEU A 25 -14.21 17.74 -7.92
C LEU A 25 -13.89 17.45 -9.39
N SER A 26 -14.80 16.80 -10.13
CA SER A 26 -14.64 16.48 -11.55
C SER A 26 -14.91 17.66 -12.48
N GLY A 27 -15.40 18.78 -11.94
CA GLY A 27 -15.84 19.90 -12.77
C GLY A 27 -17.03 19.53 -13.65
N TRP A 28 -18.00 18.79 -13.10
CA TRP A 28 -19.21 18.33 -13.78
C TRP A 28 -19.90 19.46 -14.55
N GLY A 29 -20.08 19.26 -15.84
CA GLY A 29 -20.68 20.24 -16.74
C GLY A 29 -21.80 19.65 -17.59
N GLU A 30 -22.27 20.43 -18.56
CA GLU A 30 -23.37 20.04 -19.46
C GLU A 30 -23.15 18.72 -20.19
N LYS A 31 -21.91 18.39 -20.52
CA LYS A 31 -21.57 17.14 -21.22
C LYS A 31 -21.88 15.91 -20.38
N GLN A 32 -21.46 15.89 -19.11
CA GLN A 32 -21.69 14.78 -18.17
C GLN A 32 -23.17 14.69 -17.80
N GLU A 33 -23.82 15.83 -17.59
CA GLU A 33 -25.26 15.89 -17.31
C GLU A 33 -26.06 15.29 -18.49
N LYS A 34 -25.74 15.68 -19.71
CA LYS A 34 -26.39 15.15 -20.91
C LYS A 34 -26.15 13.65 -21.06
N GLN A 35 -24.93 13.18 -20.91
CA GLN A 35 -24.58 11.75 -20.95
C GLN A 35 -25.41 10.94 -19.97
N LEU A 36 -25.56 11.42 -18.74
CA LEU A 36 -26.34 10.74 -17.71
C LEU A 36 -27.83 10.75 -18.03
N LEU A 37 -28.39 11.92 -18.38
CA LEU A 37 -29.82 12.07 -18.69
C LEU A 37 -30.23 11.26 -19.91
N ASP A 38 -29.44 11.27 -20.97
CA ASP A 38 -29.71 10.49 -22.22
C ASP A 38 -29.70 8.99 -21.87
N ASN A 39 -28.78 8.54 -21.07
CA ASN A 39 -28.70 7.13 -20.63
C ASN A 39 -29.91 6.70 -19.80
N PHE A 40 -30.41 7.59 -18.94
CA PHE A 40 -31.54 7.30 -18.05
C PHE A 40 -32.91 7.67 -18.64
N ALA A 41 -32.97 8.34 -19.81
CA ALA A 41 -34.23 8.77 -20.41
C ALA A 41 -35.19 7.61 -20.67
N VAL A 42 -34.69 6.44 -21.03
CA VAL A 42 -35.51 5.24 -21.31
C VAL A 42 -36.14 4.68 -20.03
N LEU A 43 -35.58 5.00 -18.87
CA LEU A 43 -36.03 4.51 -17.56
C LEU A 43 -36.84 5.54 -16.78
N LYS A 44 -37.22 6.64 -17.42
CA LYS A 44 -37.80 7.81 -16.74
C LYS A 44 -39.08 7.53 -15.94
N GLU A 45 -39.85 6.51 -16.33
CA GLU A 45 -41.09 6.10 -15.64
C GLU A 45 -40.91 4.93 -14.67
N LYS A 46 -39.69 4.41 -14.53
CA LYS A 46 -39.41 3.31 -13.60
C LYS A 46 -39.02 3.83 -12.22
N GLU A 47 -39.50 3.17 -11.18
CA GLU A 47 -39.10 3.39 -9.79
C GLU A 47 -37.84 2.55 -9.43
N PHE A 48 -37.76 1.35 -10.02
CA PHE A 48 -36.69 0.37 -9.76
C PHE A 48 -36.06 -0.14 -11.06
N VAL A 49 -34.81 -0.58 -10.95
CA VAL A 49 -34.08 -1.33 -11.99
C VAL A 49 -33.62 -2.67 -11.42
N THR A 50 -33.68 -3.71 -12.24
CA THR A 50 -33.04 -4.99 -11.91
C THR A 50 -31.52 -4.88 -12.02
N CYS A 51 -30.77 -5.79 -11.38
CA CYS A 51 -29.31 -5.81 -11.50
C CYS A 51 -28.84 -5.91 -12.95
N GLN A 52 -29.53 -6.71 -13.77
CA GLN A 52 -29.20 -6.85 -15.20
C GLN A 52 -29.41 -5.55 -15.96
N GLU A 53 -30.53 -4.87 -15.77
CA GLU A 53 -30.79 -3.54 -16.39
C GLU A 53 -29.78 -2.51 -15.91
N ALA A 54 -29.37 -2.55 -14.64
CA ALA A 54 -28.36 -1.67 -14.10
C ALA A 54 -26.99 -1.90 -14.76
N GLU A 55 -26.58 -3.14 -14.97
CA GLU A 55 -25.35 -3.48 -15.69
C GLU A 55 -25.39 -2.99 -17.14
N GLU A 56 -26.49 -3.27 -17.87
CA GLU A 56 -26.68 -2.79 -19.24
C GLU A 56 -26.58 -1.24 -19.32
N ARG A 57 -27.11 -0.54 -18.32
CA ARG A 57 -27.00 0.93 -18.25
C ARG A 57 -25.58 1.41 -17.99
N ILE A 58 -24.85 0.75 -17.08
CA ILE A 58 -23.44 1.08 -16.82
C ILE A 58 -22.60 0.85 -18.07
N GLN A 59 -22.78 -0.26 -18.78
CA GLN A 59 -22.08 -0.54 -20.04
C GLN A 59 -22.32 0.55 -21.09
N SER A 60 -23.56 1.05 -21.21
CA SER A 60 -23.90 2.10 -22.16
C SER A 60 -23.33 3.49 -21.82
N LEU A 61 -22.69 3.65 -20.65
CA LEU A 61 -21.94 4.86 -20.28
C LEU A 61 -20.52 4.89 -20.88
N GLU A 62 -20.03 3.76 -21.40
CA GLU A 62 -18.69 3.63 -22.02
C GLU A 62 -17.56 4.13 -21.10
N LEU A 63 -17.63 3.75 -19.80
CA LEU A 63 -16.63 4.13 -18.79
C LEU A 63 -15.34 3.33 -18.97
N GLU A 64 -14.27 3.80 -18.30
CA GLU A 64 -13.04 3.02 -18.18
C GLU A 64 -13.34 1.62 -17.62
N THR A 65 -12.73 0.59 -18.21
CA THR A 65 -13.01 -0.82 -17.91
C THR A 65 -12.85 -1.17 -16.41
N ASP A 66 -11.92 -0.55 -15.70
CA ASP A 66 -11.73 -0.82 -14.25
C ASP A 66 -12.87 -0.20 -13.43
N ILE A 67 -13.36 0.98 -13.82
CA ILE A 67 -14.51 1.65 -13.18
C ILE A 67 -15.78 0.83 -13.39
N GLU A 68 -16.03 0.40 -14.63
CA GLU A 68 -17.17 -0.43 -14.97
C GLU A 68 -17.22 -1.72 -14.16
N LYS A 69 -16.11 -2.47 -14.10
CA LYS A 69 -16.00 -3.71 -13.31
C LYS A 69 -16.26 -3.48 -11.82
N LYS A 70 -15.79 -2.36 -11.27
CA LYS A 70 -16.00 -2.02 -9.88
C LYS A 70 -17.45 -1.63 -9.59
N LEU A 71 -18.14 -0.97 -10.51
CA LEU A 71 -19.57 -0.69 -10.39
C LEU A 71 -20.38 -1.99 -10.43
N PHE A 72 -20.08 -2.94 -11.31
CA PHE A 72 -20.72 -4.27 -11.31
C PHE A 72 -20.51 -4.99 -9.98
N LYS A 73 -19.28 -4.98 -9.47
CA LYS A 73 -18.99 -5.54 -8.16
C LYS A 73 -19.81 -4.87 -7.05
N THR A 74 -20.01 -3.56 -7.13
CA THR A 74 -20.85 -2.81 -6.18
C THR A 74 -22.29 -3.32 -6.21
N LEU A 75 -22.89 -3.49 -7.39
CA LEU A 75 -24.25 -4.00 -7.55
C LEU A 75 -24.41 -5.40 -6.92
N HIS A 76 -23.51 -6.31 -7.22
CA HIS A 76 -23.54 -7.68 -6.68
C HIS A 76 -23.33 -7.75 -5.17
N MET A 77 -22.59 -6.81 -4.58
CA MET A 77 -22.39 -6.78 -3.13
C MET A 77 -23.66 -6.42 -2.35
N THR A 78 -24.61 -5.72 -2.95
CA THR A 78 -25.85 -5.33 -2.26
C THR A 78 -26.79 -6.51 -2.03
N GLU A 79 -26.58 -7.63 -2.73
CA GLU A 79 -27.46 -8.82 -2.72
C GLU A 79 -28.95 -8.47 -3.04
N LYS A 80 -29.21 -7.28 -3.61
CA LYS A 80 -30.55 -6.85 -4.00
C LYS A 80 -30.82 -7.22 -5.44
N THR A 81 -32.01 -7.72 -5.70
CA THR A 81 -32.47 -8.04 -7.06
C THR A 81 -32.96 -6.80 -7.82
N GLU A 82 -33.40 -5.79 -7.07
CA GLU A 82 -33.90 -4.52 -7.59
C GLU A 82 -33.31 -3.36 -6.81
N LEU A 83 -32.98 -2.29 -7.51
CA LEU A 83 -32.39 -1.07 -6.95
C LEU A 83 -33.33 0.11 -7.22
N PRO A 84 -33.60 0.98 -6.23
CA PRO A 84 -34.31 2.24 -6.44
C PRO A 84 -33.58 3.09 -7.49
N LEU A 85 -34.31 3.59 -8.50
CA LEU A 85 -33.70 4.33 -9.63
C LEU A 85 -33.42 5.78 -9.30
N TRP A 86 -34.40 6.48 -8.71
CA TRP A 86 -34.38 7.93 -8.57
C TRP A 86 -34.46 8.44 -7.13
N GLU A 87 -35.13 7.72 -6.26
CA GLU A 87 -35.50 8.24 -4.95
C GLU A 87 -34.51 7.86 -3.84
N GLY A 88 -34.22 8.84 -2.99
CA GLY A 88 -33.47 8.67 -1.76
C GLY A 88 -31.96 8.44 -1.95
N GLU A 89 -31.33 8.10 -0.86
CA GLU A 89 -29.88 7.89 -0.75
C GLU A 89 -29.40 6.60 -1.41
N HIS A 90 -30.31 5.71 -1.77
CA HIS A 90 -30.06 4.40 -2.35
C HIS A 90 -30.26 4.35 -3.88
N ALA A 91 -30.48 5.50 -4.50
CA ALA A 91 -30.77 5.56 -5.94
C ALA A 91 -29.61 5.07 -6.79
N PHE A 92 -29.88 4.18 -7.75
CA PHE A 92 -28.90 3.72 -8.74
C PHE A 92 -28.33 4.88 -9.57
N TYR A 93 -29.14 5.93 -9.78
CA TYR A 93 -28.68 7.17 -10.43
C TYR A 93 -27.38 7.71 -9.85
N TYR A 94 -27.25 7.74 -8.53
CA TYR A 94 -26.01 8.24 -7.89
C TYR A 94 -24.80 7.35 -8.15
N LEU A 95 -24.96 6.04 -8.18
CA LEU A 95 -23.85 5.14 -8.52
C LEU A 95 -23.33 5.37 -9.94
N ALA A 96 -24.25 5.49 -10.90
CA ALA A 96 -23.90 5.79 -12.29
C ALA A 96 -23.22 7.17 -12.42
N ALA A 97 -23.76 8.19 -11.75
CA ALA A 97 -23.20 9.53 -11.74
C ALA A 97 -21.78 9.57 -11.10
N ILE A 98 -21.57 8.84 -10.02
CA ILE A 98 -20.24 8.69 -9.41
C ILE A 98 -19.27 8.06 -10.43
N GLY A 99 -19.70 7.01 -11.14
CA GLY A 99 -18.89 6.36 -12.18
C GLY A 99 -18.42 7.35 -13.26
N ILE A 100 -19.33 8.14 -13.81
CA ILE A 100 -19.01 9.19 -14.82
C ILE A 100 -18.03 10.23 -14.24
N GLY A 101 -18.22 10.64 -12.99
CA GLY A 101 -17.35 11.62 -12.35
C GLY A 101 -15.95 11.08 -12.09
N LEU A 102 -15.81 9.82 -11.66
CA LEU A 102 -14.52 9.15 -11.47
C LEU A 102 -13.79 8.96 -12.81
N ASP A 103 -14.51 8.58 -13.87
CA ASP A 103 -13.98 8.46 -15.23
C ASP A 103 -13.45 9.81 -15.73
N THR A 104 -14.22 10.88 -15.52
CA THR A 104 -13.81 12.26 -15.85
C THR A 104 -12.55 12.69 -15.10
N LEU A 105 -12.37 12.24 -13.86
CA LEU A 105 -11.16 12.49 -13.07
C LEU A 105 -9.97 11.61 -13.48
N GLY A 106 -10.21 10.52 -14.21
CA GLY A 106 -9.22 9.47 -14.48
C GLY A 106 -8.77 8.74 -13.21
N ILE A 107 -9.68 8.54 -12.26
CA ILE A 107 -9.41 7.92 -10.95
C ILE A 107 -10.30 6.70 -10.76
N SER A 108 -9.70 5.52 -10.70
CA SER A 108 -10.41 4.26 -10.45
C SER A 108 -10.19 3.70 -9.03
N ASN A 109 -9.20 4.19 -8.30
CA ASN A 109 -8.88 3.78 -6.93
C ASN A 109 -9.02 4.95 -5.96
N VAL A 110 -9.72 4.70 -4.87
CA VAL A 110 -10.05 5.70 -3.86
C VAL A 110 -9.45 5.28 -2.53
N LYS A 111 -9.04 6.25 -1.73
CA LYS A 111 -8.66 6.05 -0.34
C LYS A 111 -9.76 6.59 0.59
N VAL A 112 -9.88 6.00 1.76
CA VAL A 112 -10.85 6.43 2.75
C VAL A 112 -10.27 6.26 4.16
N ASN A 113 -10.68 7.12 5.11
CA ASN A 113 -10.40 6.90 6.55
C ASN A 113 -11.22 5.70 7.08
N ALA A 114 -11.07 5.37 8.37
CA ALA A 114 -12.01 4.49 9.04
C ALA A 114 -13.42 5.11 8.99
N LEU A 115 -14.39 4.32 8.54
CA LEU A 115 -15.77 4.76 8.35
C LEU A 115 -16.48 4.86 9.71
N GLY A 116 -17.11 5.98 10.01
CA GLY A 116 -17.95 6.10 11.21
C GLY A 116 -19.23 5.29 11.07
N GLU A 117 -19.57 4.44 12.06
CA GLU A 117 -20.82 3.68 12.11
C GLU A 117 -21.37 3.66 13.54
N GLY A 118 -22.70 3.68 13.68
CA GLY A 118 -23.35 3.67 14.99
C GLY A 118 -23.35 2.29 15.64
N THR A 119 -23.07 2.22 16.95
CA THR A 119 -23.08 0.93 17.67
C THR A 119 -24.47 0.30 17.73
N LYS A 120 -25.55 1.07 17.63
CA LYS A 120 -26.92 0.52 17.60
C LYS A 120 -27.21 -0.26 16.32
N SER A 121 -26.55 0.06 15.21
CA SER A 121 -26.70 -0.69 13.95
C SER A 121 -26.23 -2.15 14.07
N LEU A 122 -25.29 -2.42 14.97
CA LEU A 122 -24.78 -3.76 15.23
C LEU A 122 -25.85 -4.74 15.73
N LEU A 123 -26.90 -4.23 16.35
CA LEU A 123 -27.99 -5.03 16.93
C LEU A 123 -29.19 -5.20 16.00
N GLN A 124 -29.17 -4.53 14.83
CA GLN A 124 -30.28 -4.55 13.89
C GLN A 124 -30.10 -5.65 12.84
N ASN A 125 -31.23 -6.14 12.32
CA ASN A 125 -31.30 -7.08 11.18
C ASN A 125 -31.54 -6.29 9.87
N GLY A 126 -31.53 -6.98 8.73
CA GLY A 126 -31.76 -6.35 7.43
C GLY A 126 -30.50 -5.73 6.83
N GLU A 127 -30.57 -4.48 6.35
CA GLU A 127 -29.46 -3.81 5.66
C GLU A 127 -28.21 -3.68 6.53
N SER A 128 -28.34 -3.38 7.82
CA SER A 128 -27.21 -3.35 8.75
C SER A 128 -26.46 -4.69 8.83
N SER A 129 -27.15 -5.82 8.66
CA SER A 129 -26.51 -7.14 8.58
C SER A 129 -25.68 -7.30 7.30
N LEU A 130 -26.15 -6.78 6.16
CA LEU A 130 -25.41 -6.80 4.89
C LEU A 130 -24.21 -5.87 4.94
N ILE A 131 -24.37 -4.66 5.51
CA ILE A 131 -23.26 -3.71 5.74
C ILE A 131 -22.13 -4.38 6.51
N ARG A 132 -22.43 -5.06 7.63
CA ARG A 132 -21.43 -5.80 8.41
C ARG A 132 -20.71 -6.87 7.59
N LYS A 133 -21.45 -7.68 6.82
CA LYS A 133 -20.86 -8.72 5.94
C LYS A 133 -19.93 -8.12 4.89
N ILE A 134 -20.26 -6.96 4.33
CA ILE A 134 -19.41 -6.26 3.37
C ILE A 134 -18.14 -5.78 4.06
N LEU A 135 -18.26 -5.15 5.23
CA LEU A 135 -17.10 -4.68 6.01
C LEU A 135 -16.18 -5.82 6.41
N GLU A 136 -16.71 -6.97 6.86
CA GLU A 136 -15.93 -8.18 7.20
C GLU A 136 -15.10 -8.73 6.02
N LYS A 137 -15.63 -8.63 4.81
CA LYS A 137 -14.98 -9.16 3.58
C LYS A 137 -14.16 -8.14 2.81
N SER A 138 -14.18 -6.88 3.22
CA SER A 138 -13.51 -5.77 2.53
C SER A 138 -12.21 -5.36 3.21
N HIS A 139 -11.50 -4.42 2.60
CA HIS A 139 -10.32 -3.75 3.18
C HIS A 139 -10.69 -2.45 3.92
N LEU A 140 -11.97 -2.24 4.17
CA LEU A 140 -12.46 -1.08 4.89
C LEU A 140 -12.36 -1.31 6.40
N GLN A 141 -12.06 -0.24 7.13
CA GLN A 141 -12.10 -0.22 8.59
C GLN A 141 -13.28 0.65 9.04
N ALA A 142 -13.95 0.23 10.09
CA ALA A 142 -15.05 1.00 10.70
C ALA A 142 -14.66 1.42 12.12
N GLU A 143 -15.08 2.64 12.49
CA GLU A 143 -15.02 3.17 13.84
C GLU A 143 -16.43 3.27 14.39
N PHE A 144 -16.71 2.59 15.52
CA PHE A 144 -18.06 2.53 16.07
C PHE A 144 -18.31 3.66 17.05
N LEU A 145 -19.29 4.50 16.71
CA LEU A 145 -19.71 5.66 17.49
C LEU A 145 -20.82 5.29 18.47
N SER A 146 -20.60 5.52 19.76
CA SER A 146 -21.53 5.13 20.82
C SER A 146 -22.88 5.86 20.72
N GLY A 147 -23.96 5.09 20.75
CA GLY A 147 -25.33 5.61 20.83
C GLY A 147 -25.93 6.10 19.52
N GLU A 148 -25.17 6.17 18.44
CA GLU A 148 -25.65 6.63 17.14
C GLU A 148 -26.47 5.57 16.40
N ARG A 149 -27.30 6.03 15.47
CA ARG A 149 -28.07 5.20 14.54
C ARG A 149 -27.16 4.67 13.45
N GLU A 150 -27.74 3.94 12.49
CA GLU A 150 -27.09 3.59 11.24
C GLU A 150 -26.66 4.86 10.48
N LEU A 151 -25.37 4.97 10.22
CA LEU A 151 -24.73 6.14 9.60
C LEU A 151 -24.25 5.86 8.17
N LEU A 152 -24.08 4.58 7.84
CA LEU A 152 -23.66 4.12 6.52
C LEU A 152 -24.85 3.56 5.75
N THR A 153 -24.99 3.91 4.49
CA THR A 153 -25.98 3.26 3.62
C THR A 153 -25.37 2.05 2.89
N LEU A 154 -26.19 1.03 2.63
CA LEU A 154 -25.75 -0.22 2.02
C LEU A 154 -25.01 0.01 0.68
N ASN A 155 -25.60 0.83 -0.21
CA ASN A 155 -25.01 1.11 -1.51
C ASN A 155 -23.68 1.86 -1.40
N CYS A 156 -23.56 2.77 -0.43
CA CYS A 156 -22.31 3.52 -0.21
C CYS A 156 -21.20 2.58 0.30
N VAL A 157 -21.50 1.71 1.26
CA VAL A 157 -20.52 0.74 1.75
C VAL A 157 -20.10 -0.25 0.66
N ALA A 158 -21.04 -0.74 -0.16
CA ALA A 158 -20.73 -1.59 -1.31
C ALA A 158 -19.85 -0.87 -2.34
N PHE A 159 -20.14 0.40 -2.63
CA PHE A 159 -19.31 1.26 -3.48
C PHE A 159 -17.90 1.41 -2.90
N LEU A 160 -17.78 1.84 -1.65
CA LEU A 160 -16.47 2.01 -1.01
C LEU A 160 -15.69 0.70 -0.93
N ALA A 161 -16.35 -0.43 -0.66
CA ALA A 161 -15.71 -1.75 -0.64
C ALA A 161 -15.19 -2.20 -2.02
N SER A 162 -15.77 -1.67 -3.10
CA SER A 162 -15.34 -1.97 -4.47
C SER A 162 -14.23 -1.04 -4.96
N PHE A 163 -14.25 0.22 -4.57
CA PHE A 163 -13.37 1.27 -5.08
C PHE A 163 -12.29 1.70 -4.10
N ALA A 164 -12.53 1.58 -2.79
CA ALA A 164 -11.70 2.19 -1.78
C ALA A 164 -10.93 1.17 -0.93
N ARG A 165 -9.86 1.67 -0.30
CA ARG A 165 -9.14 0.99 0.79
C ARG A 165 -8.96 1.95 1.94
N THR A 166 -9.11 1.45 3.16
CA THR A 166 -8.69 2.23 4.33
C THR A 166 -7.18 2.25 4.38
N GLU A 167 -6.59 3.42 4.28
CA GLU A 167 -5.14 3.59 4.29
C GLU A 167 -4.77 4.78 5.18
N LYS A 168 -3.78 4.56 6.05
CA LYS A 168 -3.17 5.66 6.80
C LYS A 168 -2.20 6.40 5.86
N PHE A 169 -2.31 7.71 5.83
CA PHE A 169 -1.37 8.52 5.06
C PHE A 169 0.05 8.35 5.60
N SER A 170 0.97 8.04 4.71
CA SER A 170 2.40 8.07 4.97
C SER A 170 3.08 8.97 3.95
N GLY A 171 3.80 10.01 4.41
CA GLY A 171 4.46 10.99 3.56
C GLY A 171 3.71 12.32 3.44
N ALA A 172 4.26 13.22 2.65
CA ALA A 172 3.70 14.54 2.40
C ALA A 172 2.82 14.52 1.13
N TYR A 173 1.66 15.17 1.22
CA TYR A 173 0.72 15.32 0.11
C TYR A 173 0.38 16.79 -0.10
N SER A 174 0.28 17.20 -1.34
CA SER A 174 -0.33 18.48 -1.72
C SER A 174 -1.82 18.27 -1.97
N ILE A 175 -2.66 19.06 -1.32
CA ILE A 175 -4.09 19.10 -1.61
C ILE A 175 -4.29 19.95 -2.86
N LYS A 176 -4.77 19.34 -3.95
CA LYS A 176 -5.04 20.05 -5.22
C LYS A 176 -6.44 20.61 -5.28
N ASN A 177 -7.38 19.88 -4.68
CA ASN A 177 -8.78 20.34 -4.56
C ASN A 177 -9.41 19.67 -3.34
N SER A 178 -10.39 20.31 -2.74
CA SER A 178 -11.14 19.76 -1.60
C SER A 178 -12.59 20.26 -1.62
N VAL A 179 -13.51 19.38 -1.26
CA VAL A 179 -14.93 19.67 -1.15
C VAL A 179 -15.47 18.93 0.05
N CYS A 180 -16.27 19.62 0.88
CA CYS A 180 -17.00 18.99 1.97
C CYS A 180 -18.50 19.25 1.81
N THR A 181 -19.32 18.23 2.07
CA THR A 181 -20.78 18.38 2.11
C THR A 181 -21.19 19.14 3.35
N GLY A 182 -22.30 19.88 3.27
CA GLY A 182 -22.91 20.55 4.42
C GLY A 182 -23.77 19.59 5.28
N GLY A 183 -24.31 20.13 6.38
CA GLY A 183 -25.32 19.46 7.20
C GLY A 183 -24.76 18.57 8.30
N ILE A 184 -25.62 17.68 8.80
CA ILE A 184 -25.26 16.68 9.83
C ILE A 184 -24.46 15.57 9.13
N ASN A 185 -23.38 15.09 9.76
CA ASN A 185 -22.50 14.04 9.23
C ASN A 185 -21.84 14.43 7.89
N PRO A 186 -20.99 15.48 7.88
CA PRO A 186 -20.32 15.90 6.65
C PRO A 186 -19.35 14.82 6.17
N VAL A 187 -19.25 14.71 4.84
CA VAL A 187 -18.22 13.92 4.13
C VAL A 187 -17.34 14.90 3.40
N CYS A 188 -16.03 14.70 3.48
CA CYS A 188 -15.07 15.51 2.72
C CYS A 188 -14.37 14.64 1.67
N GLY A 189 -14.18 15.20 0.47
CA GLY A 189 -13.37 14.61 -0.58
C GLY A 189 -12.20 15.50 -0.94
N LEU A 190 -11.02 14.90 -1.09
CA LEU A 190 -9.79 15.60 -1.39
C LEU A 190 -9.11 14.96 -2.60
N ILE A 191 -8.71 15.78 -3.57
CA ILE A 191 -7.76 15.36 -4.60
C ILE A 191 -6.36 15.64 -4.06
N LEU A 192 -5.63 14.56 -3.84
CA LEU A 192 -4.28 14.58 -3.31
C LEU A 192 -3.28 14.27 -4.42
N GLU A 193 -2.17 14.96 -4.38
CA GLU A 193 -0.99 14.61 -5.14
C GLU A 193 0.14 14.34 -4.15
N ARG A 194 0.69 13.14 -4.23
CA ARG A 194 1.83 12.79 -3.37
C ARG A 194 2.98 13.70 -3.72
N ASN A 195 3.39 14.53 -2.77
CA ASN A 195 4.65 15.23 -2.92
C ASN A 195 5.71 14.14 -2.99
N ARG A 196 6.40 14.03 -4.12
CA ARG A 196 7.69 13.39 -4.08
C ARG A 196 8.50 14.25 -3.11
N ASP A 197 8.95 13.68 -1.97
CA ASP A 197 10.15 14.21 -1.38
C ASP A 197 11.03 14.49 -2.58
N GLU A 198 11.70 15.65 -2.66
CA GLU A 198 12.60 16.01 -3.76
C GLU A 198 13.70 14.95 -3.86
N ALA A 199 13.32 13.77 -4.25
CA ALA A 199 14.21 12.75 -4.71
C ALA A 199 14.69 13.26 -6.06
N GLU A 200 15.91 13.74 -6.10
CA GLU A 200 16.61 14.04 -7.33
C GLU A 200 16.30 12.95 -8.35
N GLU A 201 15.96 13.34 -9.57
CA GLU A 201 15.63 12.40 -10.66
C GLU A 201 16.73 11.35 -10.74
N GLY A 202 16.37 10.08 -10.44
CA GLY A 202 17.32 8.96 -10.43
C GLY A 202 17.57 8.29 -9.08
N GLU A 203 17.14 8.86 -7.95
CA GLU A 203 17.34 8.23 -6.64
C GLU A 203 16.30 7.15 -6.35
N LYS A 204 16.77 5.96 -6.01
CA LYS A 204 15.93 4.84 -5.59
C LYS A 204 15.95 4.72 -4.07
N TYR A 205 14.76 4.77 -3.48
CA TYR A 205 14.57 4.50 -2.06
C TYR A 205 13.85 3.17 -1.88
N ASP A 206 14.23 2.42 -0.87
CA ASP A 206 13.44 1.32 -0.35
C ASP A 206 13.14 1.54 1.14
N THR A 207 12.19 0.78 1.66
CA THR A 207 11.82 0.79 3.07
C THR A 207 12.22 -0.54 3.68
N VAL A 208 12.91 -0.49 4.80
CA VAL A 208 13.33 -1.65 5.57
C VAL A 208 12.79 -1.59 6.98
N GLN A 209 12.67 -2.74 7.62
CA GLN A 209 12.40 -2.86 9.05
C GLN A 209 13.71 -3.08 9.78
N VAL A 210 13.91 -2.37 10.88
CA VAL A 210 15.05 -2.54 11.77
C VAL A 210 14.56 -3.13 13.09
N LEU A 211 15.16 -4.24 13.50
CA LEU A 211 14.91 -4.89 14.77
C LEU A 211 16.15 -4.73 15.63
N GLU A 212 16.00 -4.24 16.85
CA GLU A 212 17.11 -4.05 17.79
C GLU A 212 16.80 -4.66 19.14
N THR A 213 17.77 -5.38 19.68
CA THR A 213 17.72 -5.85 21.06
C THR A 213 19.08 -5.74 21.72
N ASN A 214 19.07 -5.58 23.05
CA ASN A 214 20.27 -5.52 23.86
C ASN A 214 20.36 -6.78 24.74
N VAL A 215 21.51 -7.44 24.74
CA VAL A 215 21.77 -8.64 25.52
C VAL A 215 23.06 -8.48 26.32
N ASP A 216 23.04 -8.75 27.65
CA ASP A 216 24.17 -8.63 28.57
C ASP A 216 24.59 -9.97 29.14
N ASP A 217 23.90 -11.04 28.78
CA ASP A 217 24.11 -12.41 29.30
C ASP A 217 24.15 -13.49 28.19
N CYS A 218 24.41 -13.08 26.96
CA CYS A 218 24.55 -13.95 25.81
C CYS A 218 26.02 -14.10 25.41
N SER A 219 26.50 -15.33 25.22
CA SER A 219 27.89 -15.56 24.79
C SER A 219 28.09 -15.12 23.30
N GLY A 220 29.36 -14.83 22.95
CA GLY A 220 29.71 -14.52 21.56
C GLY A 220 29.38 -15.65 20.57
N GLU A 221 29.47 -16.91 21.01
CA GLU A 221 29.11 -18.09 20.21
C GLU A 221 27.61 -18.15 19.94
N GLN A 222 26.77 -17.89 20.96
CA GLN A 222 25.32 -17.80 20.80
C GLN A 222 24.94 -16.69 19.86
N LEU A 223 25.54 -15.50 19.98
CA LEU A 223 25.30 -14.38 19.07
C LEU A 223 25.75 -14.68 17.63
N GLY A 224 26.88 -15.37 17.48
CA GLY A 224 27.36 -15.83 16.16
C GLY A 224 26.36 -16.80 15.52
N TYR A 225 25.87 -17.78 16.27
CA TYR A 225 24.86 -18.73 15.81
C TYR A 225 23.53 -18.06 15.47
N ALA A 226 23.06 -17.15 16.35
CA ALA A 226 21.85 -16.38 16.10
C ALA A 226 21.96 -15.56 14.79
N ASN A 227 23.11 -14.94 14.56
CA ASN A 227 23.39 -14.17 13.34
C ASN A 227 23.31 -15.07 12.08
N GLU A 228 23.91 -16.26 12.10
CA GLU A 228 23.79 -17.21 11.01
C GLU A 228 22.35 -17.64 10.74
N CYS A 229 21.56 -17.89 11.81
CA CYS A 229 20.15 -18.25 11.69
C CYS A 229 19.34 -17.11 11.06
N LEU A 230 19.58 -15.86 11.49
CA LEU A 230 18.93 -14.67 10.98
C LEU A 230 19.22 -14.45 9.48
N MET A 231 20.50 -14.57 9.08
CA MET A 231 20.88 -14.44 7.66
C MET A 231 20.27 -15.55 6.80
N LYS A 232 20.26 -16.80 7.28
CA LYS A 232 19.61 -17.93 6.57
C LYS A 232 18.09 -17.76 6.45
N ALA A 233 17.46 -17.09 7.42
CA ALA A 233 16.01 -16.82 7.41
C ALA A 233 15.62 -15.57 6.58
N GLY A 234 16.57 -14.92 5.92
CA GLY A 234 16.31 -13.83 4.99
C GLY A 234 16.43 -12.42 5.59
N ALA A 235 17.22 -12.26 6.65
CA ALA A 235 17.69 -10.94 7.04
C ALA A 235 18.50 -10.31 5.91
N LEU A 236 18.33 -9.02 5.70
CA LEU A 236 19.13 -8.25 4.74
C LEU A 236 20.51 -7.95 5.30
N ASP A 237 20.59 -7.77 6.62
CA ASP A 237 21.80 -7.62 7.39
C ASP A 237 21.54 -7.99 8.86
N ALA A 238 22.58 -8.47 9.57
CA ALA A 238 22.54 -8.74 11.00
C ALA A 238 23.91 -8.43 11.63
N SER A 239 23.92 -7.48 12.53
CA SER A 239 25.14 -6.92 13.10
C SER A 239 25.10 -6.87 14.63
N CYS A 240 26.24 -7.10 15.29
CA CYS A 240 26.37 -7.00 16.73
C CYS A 240 27.32 -5.86 17.10
N PHE A 241 26.85 -4.94 17.95
CA PHE A 241 27.61 -3.79 18.44
C PHE A 241 27.90 -3.92 19.92
N PRO A 242 29.19 -3.94 20.38
CA PRO A 242 29.51 -3.93 21.79
C PRO A 242 29.20 -2.56 22.42
N PHE A 243 28.61 -2.56 23.61
CA PHE A 243 28.32 -1.33 24.35
C PHE A 243 28.19 -1.63 25.86
N TYR A 244 27.98 -0.59 26.67
CA TYR A 244 27.75 -0.73 28.11
C TYR A 244 26.30 -0.36 28.45
N MET A 245 25.61 -1.24 29.13
CA MET A 245 24.28 -1.01 29.69
C MET A 245 24.35 -0.31 31.08
N LYS A 246 23.16 -0.02 31.65
CA LYS A 246 23.05 0.45 33.03
C LYS A 246 23.86 -0.42 33.97
N LYS A 247 24.40 0.15 35.06
CA LYS A 247 25.28 -0.52 36.02
C LYS A 247 26.62 -0.99 35.43
N HIS A 248 27.09 -0.36 34.34
CA HIS A 248 28.36 -0.63 33.65
C HIS A 248 28.53 -2.10 33.17
N ARG A 249 27.43 -2.79 32.84
CA ARG A 249 27.51 -4.14 32.31
C ARG A 249 27.90 -4.12 30.84
N PRO A 250 28.97 -4.83 30.42
CA PRO A 250 29.26 -5.03 29.02
C PRO A 250 28.12 -5.83 28.37
N ALA A 251 27.72 -5.42 27.17
CA ALA A 251 26.58 -5.99 26.47
C ALA A 251 26.78 -5.88 24.95
N TYR A 252 25.92 -6.54 24.21
CA TYR A 252 25.84 -6.41 22.78
C TYR A 252 24.45 -5.91 22.36
N MET A 253 24.41 -4.99 21.40
CA MET A 253 23.20 -4.65 20.66
C MET A 253 23.18 -5.48 19.37
N LEU A 254 22.22 -6.37 19.25
CA LEU A 254 21.93 -7.07 18.01
C LEU A 254 20.97 -6.19 17.20
N GLN A 255 21.41 -5.78 15.99
CA GLN A 255 20.60 -5.06 15.03
C GLN A 255 20.38 -5.94 13.79
N VAL A 256 19.14 -6.06 13.35
CA VAL A 256 18.75 -6.85 12.19
C VAL A 256 17.97 -5.97 11.23
N ILE A 257 18.41 -5.91 9.98
CA ILE A 257 17.70 -5.21 8.89
C ILE A 257 16.94 -6.25 8.05
N CYS A 258 15.66 -6.01 7.83
CA CYS A 258 14.82 -6.98 7.15
C CYS A 258 13.69 -6.32 6.34
N THR A 259 12.92 -7.14 5.62
CA THR A 259 11.69 -6.71 4.96
C THR A 259 10.50 -6.90 5.89
N GLU A 260 9.40 -6.20 5.64
CA GLU A 260 8.14 -6.43 6.36
C GLU A 260 7.69 -7.90 6.32
N LYS A 261 7.96 -8.61 5.22
CA LYS A 261 7.57 -10.02 5.03
C LYS A 261 8.33 -10.98 5.94
N THR A 262 9.61 -10.71 6.20
CA THR A 262 10.48 -11.60 7.00
C THR A 262 10.51 -11.23 8.48
N LYS A 263 10.03 -10.03 8.84
CA LYS A 263 10.12 -9.45 10.18
C LYS A 263 9.71 -10.40 11.29
N LYS A 264 8.51 -10.98 11.22
CA LYS A 264 7.99 -11.85 12.28
C LYS A 264 8.83 -13.10 12.50
N ALA A 265 9.27 -13.75 11.43
CA ALA A 265 10.12 -14.94 11.52
C ALA A 265 11.48 -14.61 12.14
N LEU A 266 12.03 -13.43 11.87
CA LEU A 266 13.29 -12.97 12.45
C LEU A 266 13.15 -12.56 13.91
N GLU A 267 12.04 -11.95 14.32
CA GLU A 267 11.70 -11.70 15.72
C GLU A 267 11.68 -13.02 16.53
N ASP A 268 11.03 -14.06 16.00
CA ASP A 268 10.97 -15.39 16.63
C ASP A 268 12.36 -16.02 16.77
N ILE A 269 13.26 -15.83 15.80
CA ILE A 269 14.66 -16.29 15.88
C ILE A 269 15.42 -15.53 16.98
N ILE A 270 15.29 -14.21 17.06
CA ILE A 270 15.94 -13.40 18.10
C ILE A 270 15.55 -13.92 19.48
N PHE A 271 14.26 -14.12 19.75
CA PHE A 271 13.78 -14.61 21.05
C PHE A 271 14.20 -16.06 21.34
N ARG A 272 14.33 -16.89 20.33
CA ARG A 272 14.71 -18.30 20.50
C ARG A 272 16.20 -18.51 20.69
N GLU A 273 17.03 -17.78 19.95
CA GLU A 273 18.48 -18.00 19.88
C GLU A 273 19.29 -17.03 20.76
N THR A 274 18.63 -16.07 21.43
CA THR A 274 19.27 -15.15 22.34
C THR A 274 18.55 -15.13 23.70
N THR A 275 19.12 -14.43 24.67
CA THR A 275 18.51 -14.20 25.98
C THR A 275 17.55 -12.99 26.00
N SER A 276 17.28 -12.40 24.85
CA SER A 276 16.40 -11.24 24.73
C SER A 276 14.97 -11.58 25.14
N ILE A 277 14.36 -10.72 25.94
CA ILE A 277 12.94 -10.78 26.33
C ILE A 277 12.09 -9.68 25.68
N GLY A 278 12.72 -8.83 24.86
CA GLY A 278 12.04 -7.75 24.15
C GLY A 278 12.95 -7.09 23.13
N LEU A 279 12.36 -6.57 22.09
CA LEU A 279 13.07 -5.88 21.02
C LEU A 279 12.37 -4.57 20.64
N ARG A 280 13.12 -3.63 20.08
CA ARG A 280 12.63 -2.43 19.44
C ARG A 280 12.50 -2.72 17.96
N ARG A 281 11.46 -2.17 17.34
CA ARG A 281 11.25 -2.23 15.88
C ARG A 281 10.83 -0.87 15.35
N TYR A 282 11.38 -0.49 14.22
CA TYR A 282 11.04 0.74 13.53
C TYR A 282 11.30 0.59 12.03
N GLU A 283 10.62 1.42 11.29
CA GLU A 283 10.74 1.47 9.84
C GLU A 283 11.73 2.54 9.45
N GLU A 284 12.65 2.21 8.54
CA GLU A 284 13.66 3.13 8.01
C GLU A 284 13.60 3.21 6.50
N LYS A 285 13.71 4.43 5.98
CA LYS A 285 13.90 4.68 4.55
C LYS A 285 15.38 4.61 4.22
N ARG A 286 15.72 3.81 3.23
CA ARG A 286 17.09 3.63 2.78
C ARG A 286 17.23 4.10 1.33
N ARG A 287 18.17 5.02 1.08
CA ARG A 287 18.59 5.38 -0.28
C ARG A 287 19.51 4.30 -0.82
N ILE A 288 19.22 3.79 -2.00
CA ILE A 288 20.03 2.77 -2.67
C ILE A 288 20.39 3.24 -4.07
N LEU A 289 21.63 3.01 -4.48
CA LEU A 289 22.05 3.27 -5.85
C LEU A 289 21.41 2.25 -6.80
N PRO A 290 21.03 2.65 -8.01
CA PRO A 290 20.71 1.71 -9.08
C PRO A 290 21.84 0.70 -9.25
N ARG A 291 21.50 -0.59 -9.37
CA ARG A 291 22.48 -1.66 -9.48
C ARG A 291 22.08 -2.70 -10.52
N SER A 292 23.08 -3.17 -11.23
CA SER A 292 23.01 -4.32 -12.13
C SER A 292 24.10 -5.31 -11.80
N PHE A 293 24.06 -6.49 -12.44
CA PHE A 293 25.07 -7.52 -12.25
C PHE A 293 25.52 -8.03 -13.60
N GLU A 294 26.81 -8.24 -13.74
CA GLU A 294 27.46 -8.86 -14.92
C GLU A 294 28.42 -9.95 -14.49
N GLU A 295 28.65 -10.93 -15.33
CA GLU A 295 29.70 -11.92 -15.14
C GLU A 295 30.92 -11.59 -16.04
N ILE A 296 32.08 -11.56 -15.43
CA ILE A 296 33.34 -11.40 -16.15
C ILE A 296 34.18 -12.69 -16.08
N CYS A 297 34.96 -12.92 -17.10
CA CYS A 297 35.90 -14.06 -17.18
C CYS A 297 37.30 -13.56 -16.83
N LEU A 298 37.93 -14.17 -15.81
CA LEU A 298 39.31 -13.94 -15.43
C LEU A 298 40.25 -14.53 -16.46
N LYS A 299 41.54 -14.18 -16.42
CA LYS A 299 42.55 -14.67 -17.35
C LYS A 299 42.74 -16.18 -17.32
N ASP A 300 42.44 -16.83 -16.20
CA ASP A 300 42.51 -18.27 -16.00
C ASP A 300 41.21 -19.00 -16.38
N GLY A 301 40.20 -18.28 -16.89
CA GLY A 301 38.92 -18.83 -17.33
C GLY A 301 37.84 -18.91 -16.26
N HIS A 302 38.13 -18.61 -14.99
CA HIS A 302 37.11 -18.57 -13.93
C HIS A 302 36.20 -17.35 -14.08
N LYS A 303 34.96 -17.50 -13.64
CA LYS A 303 33.96 -16.42 -13.71
C LYS A 303 33.75 -15.75 -12.36
N VAL A 304 33.68 -14.43 -12.37
CA VAL A 304 33.35 -13.61 -11.19
C VAL A 304 32.17 -12.71 -11.50
N LYS A 305 31.19 -12.70 -10.61
CA LYS A 305 30.05 -11.81 -10.69
C LYS A 305 30.42 -10.42 -10.17
N ILE A 306 30.13 -9.41 -10.97
CA ILE A 306 30.38 -8.00 -10.65
C ILE A 306 29.06 -7.31 -10.37
N LYS A 307 28.96 -6.63 -9.25
CA LYS A 307 27.89 -5.68 -8.96
C LYS A 307 28.30 -4.31 -9.49
N ILE A 308 27.48 -3.73 -10.36
CA ILE A 308 27.68 -2.42 -10.95
C ILE A 308 26.67 -1.47 -10.29
N CYS A 309 27.16 -0.41 -9.66
CA CYS A 309 26.32 0.64 -9.09
C CYS A 309 26.54 1.94 -9.87
N GLU A 310 25.47 2.65 -10.18
CA GLU A 310 25.52 3.96 -10.84
C GLU A 310 25.31 5.09 -9.85
N HIS A 311 26.12 6.15 -9.97
CA HIS A 311 25.92 7.39 -9.24
C HIS A 311 26.38 8.59 -10.09
N HIS A 312 25.49 9.52 -10.37
CA HIS A 312 25.74 10.69 -11.22
C HIS A 312 26.34 10.37 -12.59
N GLY A 313 25.81 9.31 -13.25
CA GLY A 313 26.27 8.87 -14.57
C GLY A 313 27.64 8.15 -14.56
N GLN A 314 28.19 7.90 -13.38
CA GLN A 314 29.43 7.13 -13.22
C GLN A 314 29.14 5.74 -12.66
N ASN A 315 29.73 4.71 -13.27
CA ASN A 315 29.63 3.33 -12.83
C ASN A 315 30.76 2.95 -11.87
N TYR A 316 30.41 2.22 -10.84
CA TYR A 316 31.30 1.66 -9.83
C TYR A 316 31.16 0.14 -9.83
N TYR A 317 32.28 -0.58 -9.87
CA TYR A 317 32.35 -2.01 -10.05
C TYR A 317 32.82 -2.71 -8.78
N TYR A 318 32.01 -3.66 -8.28
CA TYR A 318 32.28 -4.40 -7.04
C TYR A 318 32.22 -5.90 -7.32
N PRO A 319 33.36 -6.61 -7.35
CA PRO A 319 33.36 -8.08 -7.39
C PRO A 319 32.59 -8.67 -6.20
N GLU A 320 31.67 -9.58 -6.47
CA GLU A 320 30.84 -10.21 -5.45
C GLU A 320 31.64 -11.23 -4.63
N TYR A 321 31.58 -11.10 -3.29
CA TYR A 321 32.39 -11.85 -2.34
C TYR A 321 32.32 -13.36 -2.56
N GLU A 322 31.14 -13.94 -2.71
CA GLU A 322 30.98 -15.40 -2.81
C GLU A 322 31.63 -15.96 -4.09
N THR A 323 31.54 -15.24 -5.20
CA THR A 323 32.19 -15.68 -6.46
C THR A 323 33.70 -15.55 -6.40
N VAL A 324 34.23 -14.46 -5.82
CA VAL A 324 35.68 -14.29 -5.59
C VAL A 324 36.20 -15.38 -4.64
N LYS A 325 35.53 -15.63 -3.54
CA LYS A 325 35.85 -16.67 -2.54
C LYS A 325 35.89 -18.06 -3.21
N GLN A 326 34.90 -18.37 -4.06
CA GLN A 326 34.88 -19.65 -4.79
C GLN A 326 36.12 -19.84 -5.67
N VAL A 327 36.48 -18.82 -6.45
CA VAL A 327 37.71 -18.85 -7.25
C VAL A 327 38.97 -19.04 -6.40
N CYS A 328 39.03 -18.36 -5.21
CA CYS A 328 40.17 -18.55 -4.30
C CYS A 328 40.26 -19.99 -3.77
N ILE A 329 39.16 -20.64 -3.46
CA ILE A 329 39.10 -22.03 -2.99
C ILE A 329 39.57 -22.98 -4.12
N GLU A 330 39.11 -22.76 -5.35
CA GLU A 330 39.43 -23.61 -6.51
C GLU A 330 40.85 -23.46 -6.97
N THR A 331 41.43 -22.26 -6.90
CA THR A 331 42.74 -21.95 -7.47
C THR A 331 43.89 -21.83 -6.45
N GLY A 332 43.56 -21.68 -5.17
CA GLY A 332 44.54 -21.35 -4.13
C GLY A 332 45.07 -19.91 -4.19
N ARG A 333 44.55 -19.07 -5.05
CA ARG A 333 44.96 -17.67 -5.21
C ARG A 333 44.50 -16.81 -4.01
N PRO A 334 45.31 -15.80 -3.58
CA PRO A 334 44.93 -14.87 -2.58
C PRO A 334 43.66 -14.06 -2.98
N TYR A 335 42.74 -13.87 -2.04
CA TYR A 335 41.48 -13.15 -2.27
C TYR A 335 41.67 -11.80 -2.97
N ARG A 336 42.63 -11.01 -2.46
CA ARG A 336 42.90 -9.68 -3.03
C ARG A 336 43.36 -9.76 -4.49
N SER A 337 44.18 -10.74 -4.85
CA SER A 337 44.65 -10.95 -6.25
C SER A 337 43.49 -11.22 -7.21
N VAL A 338 42.55 -12.07 -6.81
CA VAL A 338 41.36 -12.38 -7.60
C VAL A 338 40.41 -11.19 -7.69
N TYR A 339 40.20 -10.50 -6.55
CA TYR A 339 39.37 -9.32 -6.47
C TYR A 339 39.89 -8.20 -7.38
N ASP A 340 41.19 -7.85 -7.25
CA ASP A 340 41.80 -6.77 -8.00
C ASP A 340 41.82 -7.04 -9.52
N GLU A 341 42.06 -8.29 -9.94
CA GLU A 341 41.95 -8.70 -11.33
C GLU A 341 40.52 -8.55 -11.86
N ALA A 342 39.52 -9.03 -11.08
CA ALA A 342 38.13 -8.93 -11.46
C ALA A 342 37.69 -7.47 -11.59
N ALA A 343 38.05 -6.63 -10.64
CA ALA A 343 37.72 -5.19 -10.65
C ALA A 343 38.37 -4.47 -11.84
N ALA A 344 39.63 -4.77 -12.14
CA ALA A 344 40.36 -4.20 -13.29
C ALA A 344 39.73 -4.57 -14.64
N LEU A 345 39.31 -5.83 -14.80
CA LEU A 345 38.63 -6.32 -16.01
C LEU A 345 37.23 -5.73 -16.19
N ALA A 346 36.54 -5.42 -15.11
CA ALA A 346 35.20 -4.83 -15.15
C ALA A 346 35.17 -3.34 -15.51
N GLY A 347 36.27 -2.64 -15.53
CA GLY A 347 36.34 -1.21 -15.90
C GLY A 347 37.01 -0.31 -14.87
N GLY A 348 37.67 -0.85 -13.86
CA GLY A 348 38.54 -0.17 -12.94
C GLY A 348 38.10 -0.18 -11.48
N PHE A 349 38.97 0.40 -10.63
CA PHE A 349 38.70 0.62 -9.20
C PHE A 349 37.95 1.92 -8.95
N ARG A 350 37.28 1.96 -7.81
CA ARG A 350 36.78 3.20 -7.22
C ARG A 350 37.96 4.04 -6.74
#